data_28b36a1026bcec7e544aff062c3f1fa7
#
_entry.id   28b36a1026bcec7e544aff062c3f1fa7
#
_cell.length_a   1.000
_cell.length_b   1.000
_cell.length_c   1.000
_cell.angle_alpha   90.00
_cell.angle_beta   90.00
_cell.angle_gamma   90.00
#
_symmetry.space_group_name_H-M   'P 1'
#
loop_
_entity.id
_entity.type
_entity.pdbx_description
1 polymer ?
#
loop_
_entity_poly.entity_id
_entity_poly.type
_entity_poly.pdbx_seq_one_letter_code
_entity_poly.pdbx_strand_id
1 'polypeptide(L)'
;MNIKRAKEEIEHTVKAYLAKDALGEYAIPAIRQRPILLMGPPGIGKTQVMEQAARECGVALVAIPLPITPARAPWACLSSVSATTVRDVSVTEYTMSEIIASVYAKMETTGLKEGILFIDEINCVSETLAPTMLQFLQCKTFGNQAVPAGWVIVAAGNPPEYNKSVRDFDIVTLDRVRRMDIEPDLPVWKDYAVQPISTARS
;
A
#
# COMPACT_ATOMS: atom_id res chain seq x y z
N MET A 1 8.51 13.87 11.46
CA MET A 1 9.86 13.24 11.38
C MET A 1 10.44 13.42 9.98
N ASN A 2 11.78 13.29 9.76
CA ASN A 2 12.31 13.36 8.41
C ASN A 2 12.16 12.03 7.65
N ILE A 3 12.33 12.09 6.31
CA ILE A 3 12.11 10.95 5.42
C ILE A 3 13.08 9.78 5.65
N LYS A 4 14.32 10.05 6.07
CA LYS A 4 15.32 9.02 6.38
C LYS A 4 14.88 8.17 7.58
N ARG A 5 14.44 8.84 8.65
CA ARG A 5 13.94 8.15 9.84
C ARG A 5 12.64 7.38 9.53
N ALA A 6 11.77 7.93 8.68
CA ALA A 6 10.59 7.22 8.23
C ALA A 6 10.95 5.92 7.50
N LYS A 7 11.99 5.94 6.64
CA LYS A 7 12.52 4.75 5.97
C LYS A 7 12.96 3.68 6.99
N GLU A 8 13.80 4.06 7.96
CA GLU A 8 14.29 3.15 9.00
C GLU A 8 13.14 2.50 9.79
N GLU A 9 12.12 3.30 10.15
CA GLU A 9 10.93 2.80 10.85
C GLU A 9 10.10 1.84 10.01
N ILE A 10 10.00 2.08 8.69
CA ILE A 10 9.33 1.18 7.76
C ILE A 10 10.08 -0.14 7.67
N GLU A 11 11.40 -0.11 7.50
CA GLU A 11 12.23 -1.30 7.43
C GLU A 11 12.13 -2.14 8.71
N HIS A 12 12.20 -1.50 9.88
CA HIS A 12 12.02 -2.18 11.15
C HIS A 12 10.62 -2.83 11.25
N THR A 13 9.58 -2.11 10.81
CA THR A 13 8.21 -2.64 10.83
C THR A 13 8.05 -3.80 9.86
N VAL A 14 8.59 -3.70 8.64
CA VAL A 14 8.57 -4.79 7.66
C VAL A 14 9.29 -6.03 8.21
N LYS A 15 10.49 -5.86 8.74
CA LYS A 15 11.25 -6.97 9.36
C LYS A 15 10.49 -7.60 10.53
N ALA A 16 9.86 -6.80 11.38
CA ALA A 16 9.07 -7.31 12.51
C ALA A 16 7.82 -8.08 12.05
N TYR A 17 7.13 -7.58 11.00
CA TYR A 17 5.92 -8.21 10.48
C TYR A 17 6.19 -9.48 9.66
N LEU A 18 7.37 -9.58 9.08
CA LEU A 18 7.83 -10.75 8.32
C LEU A 18 8.61 -11.75 9.17
N ALA A 19 8.89 -11.43 10.43
CA ALA A 19 9.55 -12.35 11.35
C ALA A 19 8.69 -13.61 11.53
N LYS A 20 9.34 -14.78 11.46
CA LYS A 20 8.71 -16.09 11.61
C LYS A 20 9.09 -16.70 12.95
N ASP A 21 8.20 -17.46 13.51
CA ASP A 21 8.42 -18.24 14.71
C ASP A 21 9.16 -19.57 14.40
N ALA A 22 9.37 -20.40 15.43
CA ALA A 22 10.03 -21.68 15.29
C ALA A 22 9.27 -22.70 14.40
N LEU A 23 7.99 -22.45 14.12
CA LEU A 23 7.14 -23.27 13.26
C LEU A 23 7.12 -22.78 11.82
N GLY A 24 7.77 -21.61 11.53
CA GLY A 24 7.79 -21.01 10.22
C GLY A 24 6.57 -20.11 9.91
N GLU A 25 5.69 -19.92 10.88
CA GLU A 25 4.53 -19.03 10.79
C GLU A 25 4.93 -17.59 11.16
N TYR A 26 4.21 -16.58 10.62
CA TYR A 26 4.47 -15.19 10.97
C TYR A 26 4.18 -14.94 12.46
N ALA A 27 5.20 -14.49 13.21
CA ALA A 27 5.09 -14.21 14.63
C ALA A 27 3.98 -13.20 14.96
N ILE A 28 3.72 -12.27 14.04
CA ILE A 28 2.61 -11.32 14.12
C ILE A 28 1.60 -11.65 13.01
N PRO A 29 0.42 -12.22 13.35
CA PRO A 29 -0.61 -12.53 12.36
C PRO A 29 -1.03 -11.29 11.55
N ALA A 30 -1.34 -11.47 10.25
CA ALA A 30 -1.64 -10.38 9.32
C ALA A 30 -2.75 -9.44 9.83
N ILE A 31 -3.75 -9.95 10.55
CA ILE A 31 -4.85 -9.17 11.12
C ILE A 31 -4.41 -8.24 12.26
N ARG A 32 -3.29 -8.52 12.92
CA ARG A 32 -2.71 -7.67 13.98
C ARG A 32 -1.66 -6.69 13.47
N GLN A 33 -1.26 -6.82 12.22
CA GLN A 33 -0.32 -5.90 11.59
C GLN A 33 -1.05 -4.61 11.20
N ARG A 34 -0.69 -3.50 11.83
CA ARG A 34 -1.27 -2.20 11.49
C ARG A 34 -0.68 -1.70 10.18
N PRO A 35 -1.50 -1.27 9.21
CA PRO A 35 -0.99 -0.57 8.02
C PRO A 35 -0.24 0.69 8.41
N ILE A 36 0.81 1.02 7.67
CA ILE A 36 1.55 2.28 7.85
C ILE A 36 0.87 3.35 7.00
N LEU A 37 0.66 4.53 7.55
CA LEU A 37 0.15 5.70 6.84
C LEU A 37 1.18 6.83 6.88
N LEU A 38 1.79 7.12 5.73
CA LEU A 38 2.75 8.21 5.57
C LEU A 38 2.03 9.49 5.18
N MET A 39 2.05 10.49 6.05
CA MET A 39 1.49 11.81 5.76
C MET A 39 2.63 12.81 5.58
N GLY A 40 2.64 13.51 4.44
CA GLY A 40 3.68 14.51 4.18
C GLY A 40 3.50 15.21 2.85
N PRO A 41 4.21 16.34 2.62
CA PRO A 41 4.09 17.12 1.40
C PRO A 41 4.35 16.30 0.14
N PRO A 42 3.76 16.70 -1.00
CA PRO A 42 4.10 16.11 -2.29
C PRO A 42 5.58 16.35 -2.63
N GLY A 43 6.20 15.42 -3.37
CA GLY A 43 7.59 15.56 -3.79
C GLY A 43 8.65 15.27 -2.73
N ILE A 44 8.29 14.88 -1.51
CA ILE A 44 9.26 14.58 -0.45
C ILE A 44 9.98 13.23 -0.61
N GLY A 45 9.64 12.45 -1.65
CA GLY A 45 10.30 11.17 -1.95
C GLY A 45 9.64 9.94 -1.32
N LYS A 46 8.35 10.00 -0.95
CA LYS A 46 7.62 8.87 -0.34
C LYS A 46 7.74 7.57 -1.15
N THR A 47 7.51 7.65 -2.46
CA THR A 47 7.59 6.48 -3.36
C THR A 47 9.01 5.92 -3.45
N GLN A 48 10.02 6.79 -3.57
CA GLN A 48 11.43 6.37 -3.63
C GLN A 48 11.91 5.67 -2.36
N VAL A 49 11.44 6.15 -1.21
CA VAL A 49 11.72 5.51 0.08
C VAL A 49 11.14 4.10 0.13
N MET A 50 9.98 3.86 -0.46
CA MET A 50 9.40 2.52 -0.55
C MET A 50 10.25 1.58 -1.41
N GLU A 51 10.76 2.07 -2.54
CA GLU A 51 11.66 1.29 -3.41
C GLU A 51 12.97 0.91 -2.68
N GLN A 52 13.53 1.86 -1.95
CA GLN A 52 14.73 1.62 -1.16
C GLN A 52 14.48 0.63 -0.02
N ALA A 53 13.42 0.83 0.76
CA ALA A 53 13.06 -0.06 1.87
C ALA A 53 12.79 -1.50 1.39
N ALA A 54 12.06 -1.66 0.29
CA ALA A 54 11.81 -2.97 -0.29
C ALA A 54 13.09 -3.67 -0.74
N ARG A 55 14.01 -2.93 -1.36
CA ARG A 55 15.32 -3.43 -1.80
C ARG A 55 16.18 -3.84 -0.61
N GLU A 56 16.26 -3.01 0.43
CA GLU A 56 17.06 -3.28 1.63
C GLU A 56 16.50 -4.42 2.48
N CYS A 57 15.18 -4.59 2.48
CA CYS A 57 14.53 -5.73 3.11
C CYS A 57 14.54 -7.01 2.25
N GLY A 58 14.91 -6.93 0.97
CA GLY A 58 14.90 -8.07 0.05
C GLY A 58 13.50 -8.58 -0.29
N VAL A 59 12.49 -7.70 -0.29
CA VAL A 59 11.07 -8.03 -0.52
C VAL A 59 10.54 -7.41 -1.81
N ALA A 60 9.46 -7.94 -2.35
CA ALA A 60 8.80 -7.38 -3.51
C ALA A 60 8.10 -6.03 -3.18
N LEU A 61 7.97 -5.18 -4.19
CA LEU A 61 7.19 -3.93 -4.09
C LEU A 61 6.12 -3.90 -5.17
N VAL A 62 4.90 -3.62 -4.76
CA VAL A 62 3.80 -3.22 -5.64
C VAL A 62 3.40 -1.81 -5.25
N ALA A 63 3.55 -0.85 -6.15
CA ALA A 63 3.16 0.54 -5.93
C ALA A 63 1.95 0.87 -6.80
N ILE A 64 0.88 1.33 -6.18
CA ILE A 64 -0.38 1.67 -6.84
C ILE A 64 -0.70 3.13 -6.56
N PRO A 65 -0.57 3.99 -7.57
CA PRO A 65 -1.08 5.35 -7.46
C PRO A 65 -2.61 5.33 -7.59
N LEU A 66 -3.31 5.93 -6.64
CA LEU A 66 -4.75 6.08 -6.74
C LEU A 66 -5.07 7.29 -7.63
N PRO A 67 -5.85 7.11 -8.71
CA PRO A 67 -6.18 8.22 -9.59
C PRO A 67 -7.12 9.21 -8.88
N ILE A 68 -6.83 10.49 -9.03
CA ILE A 68 -7.67 11.60 -8.56
C ILE A 68 -9.04 11.64 -9.30
N THR A 69 -9.15 11.01 -10.46
CA THR A 69 -10.36 11.00 -11.28
C THR A 69 -11.25 9.79 -11.00
N PRO A 70 -12.57 10.00 -10.79
CA PRO A 70 -13.50 8.91 -10.47
C PRO A 70 -13.71 7.87 -11.58
N ALA A 71 -13.14 8.06 -12.77
CA ALA A 71 -13.38 7.24 -13.95
C ALA A 71 -12.62 5.91 -14.03
N ARG A 72 -11.60 5.69 -13.19
CA ARG A 72 -10.83 4.43 -13.14
C ARG A 72 -10.36 4.14 -11.73
N ALA A 73 -11.28 3.82 -10.86
CA ALA A 73 -10.88 3.23 -9.59
C ALA A 73 -10.35 1.81 -9.84
N PRO A 74 -9.13 1.45 -9.39
CA PRO A 74 -8.56 0.12 -9.59
C PRO A 74 -9.41 -1.04 -9.05
N TRP A 75 -10.40 -0.72 -8.24
CA TRP A 75 -11.34 -1.68 -7.64
C TRP A 75 -12.74 -1.64 -8.26
N ALA A 76 -13.03 -0.73 -9.19
CA ALA A 76 -14.36 -0.59 -9.81
C ALA A 76 -14.58 -1.54 -11.00
N CYS A 77 -13.71 -2.52 -11.21
CA CYS A 77 -13.91 -3.51 -12.26
C CYS A 77 -14.93 -4.58 -11.79
N LEU A 78 -16.20 -4.20 -11.80
CA LEU A 78 -17.32 -5.13 -11.93
C LEU A 78 -17.36 -5.58 -13.39
N SER A 79 -16.48 -6.46 -13.79
CA SER A 79 -16.67 -7.18 -15.05
C SER A 79 -17.61 -8.34 -14.76
N SER A 80 -18.87 -8.18 -15.18
CA SER A 80 -19.77 -9.31 -15.33
C SER A 80 -19.21 -10.24 -16.41
N VAL A 81 -18.48 -11.26 -16.02
CA VAL A 81 -18.17 -12.37 -16.90
C VAL A 81 -19.46 -13.18 -17.00
N SER A 82 -20.09 -13.14 -18.16
CA SER A 82 -21.22 -14.01 -18.49
C SER A 82 -20.76 -15.44 -18.45
N ALA A 83 -20.91 -16.10 -17.31
CA ALA A 83 -20.70 -17.54 -17.22
C ALA A 83 -21.87 -18.25 -17.88
N THR A 84 -21.57 -19.22 -18.69
CA THR A 84 -22.44 -20.08 -19.47
C THR A 84 -23.59 -20.64 -18.63
N THR A 85 -24.79 -20.43 -19.10
CA THR A 85 -26.07 -20.83 -18.54
C THR A 85 -26.14 -22.30 -18.17
N VAL A 86 -26.20 -22.60 -16.89
CA VAL A 86 -26.83 -23.84 -16.41
C VAL A 86 -27.82 -23.43 -15.33
N ARG A 87 -29.10 -23.39 -15.72
CA ARG A 87 -30.29 -23.14 -14.88
C ARG A 87 -30.29 -21.80 -14.14
N ASP A 88 -30.93 -20.79 -14.70
CA ASP A 88 -31.55 -19.57 -14.09
C ASP A 88 -31.06 -19.05 -12.74
N VAL A 89 -29.79 -19.25 -12.42
CA VAL A 89 -29.12 -18.64 -11.27
C VAL A 89 -28.03 -17.75 -11.81
N SER A 90 -28.28 -16.44 -11.84
CA SER A 90 -27.23 -15.47 -12.13
C SER A 90 -26.26 -15.41 -10.95
N VAL A 91 -25.10 -16.07 -11.07
CA VAL A 91 -24.02 -15.93 -10.11
C VAL A 91 -23.20 -14.72 -10.53
N THR A 92 -23.17 -13.69 -9.68
CA THR A 92 -22.27 -12.56 -9.87
C THR A 92 -20.91 -12.95 -9.34
N GLU A 93 -19.97 -13.28 -10.22
CA GLU A 93 -18.57 -13.45 -9.85
C GLU A 93 -17.93 -12.06 -9.73
N TYR A 94 -17.38 -11.76 -8.55
CA TYR A 94 -16.56 -10.57 -8.37
C TYR A 94 -15.15 -10.89 -8.87
N THR A 95 -14.68 -10.13 -9.85
CA THR A 95 -13.27 -10.20 -10.25
C THR A 95 -12.39 -9.67 -9.12
N MET A 96 -11.20 -10.25 -8.97
CA MET A 96 -10.19 -9.77 -8.03
C MET A 96 -9.85 -8.31 -8.35
N SER A 97 -9.79 -7.45 -7.32
CA SER A 97 -9.45 -6.06 -7.55
C SER A 97 -8.05 -5.94 -8.18
N GLU A 98 -7.86 -4.93 -9.01
CA GLU A 98 -6.57 -4.68 -9.65
C GLU A 98 -5.42 -4.58 -8.64
N ILE A 99 -5.70 -4.07 -7.43
CA ILE A 99 -4.74 -3.99 -6.34
C ILE A 99 -4.24 -5.38 -5.95
N ILE A 100 -5.17 -6.30 -5.65
CA ILE A 100 -4.82 -7.66 -5.21
C ILE A 100 -4.25 -8.46 -6.38
N ALA A 101 -4.81 -8.28 -7.59
CA ALA A 101 -4.28 -8.90 -8.81
C ALA A 101 -2.81 -8.52 -9.05
N SER A 102 -2.46 -7.24 -8.86
CA SER A 102 -1.08 -6.75 -9.00
C SER A 102 -0.12 -7.40 -8.00
N VAL A 103 -0.59 -7.68 -6.79
CA VAL A 103 0.20 -8.42 -5.78
C VAL A 103 0.50 -9.84 -6.24
N TYR A 104 -0.52 -10.59 -6.67
CA TYR A 104 -0.34 -11.95 -7.16
C TYR A 104 0.54 -12.01 -8.42
N ALA A 105 0.32 -11.12 -9.39
CA ALA A 105 1.16 -11.02 -10.59
C ALA A 105 2.63 -10.72 -10.24
N LYS A 106 2.86 -9.87 -9.23
CA LYS A 106 4.22 -9.58 -8.76
C LYS A 106 4.86 -10.80 -8.12
N MET A 107 4.12 -11.55 -7.30
CA MET A 107 4.61 -12.80 -6.70
C MET A 107 5.01 -13.82 -7.78
N GLU A 108 4.18 -14.01 -8.80
CA GLU A 108 4.46 -14.91 -9.91
C GLU A 108 5.71 -14.50 -10.71
N THR A 109 5.83 -13.18 -10.99
CA THR A 109 6.94 -12.66 -11.81
C THR A 109 8.28 -12.70 -11.07
N THR A 110 8.28 -12.41 -9.75
CA THR A 110 9.52 -12.33 -8.97
C THR A 110 9.85 -13.60 -8.20
N GLY A 111 8.89 -14.49 -8.00
CA GLY A 111 9.01 -15.65 -7.12
C GLY A 111 9.05 -15.31 -5.63
N LEU A 112 8.96 -14.01 -5.28
CA LEU A 112 8.99 -13.56 -3.89
C LEU A 112 7.58 -13.65 -3.28
N LYS A 113 7.47 -14.33 -2.14
CA LYS A 113 6.21 -14.48 -1.41
C LYS A 113 5.93 -13.32 -0.44
N GLU A 114 6.95 -12.51 -0.15
CA GLU A 114 6.91 -11.41 0.81
C GLU A 114 7.09 -10.08 0.11
N GLY A 115 6.34 -9.05 0.53
CA GLY A 115 6.36 -7.77 -0.15
C GLY A 115 5.76 -6.61 0.62
N ILE A 116 5.91 -5.43 0.01
CA ILE A 116 5.25 -4.20 0.42
C ILE A 116 4.20 -3.86 -0.65
N LEU A 117 2.95 -3.69 -0.22
CA LEU A 117 1.90 -3.08 -1.03
C LEU A 117 1.82 -1.60 -0.67
N PHE A 118 2.34 -0.76 -1.55
CA PHE A 118 2.34 0.69 -1.40
C PHE A 118 1.18 1.32 -2.16
N ILE A 119 0.33 2.04 -1.46
CA ILE A 119 -0.84 2.74 -2.01
C ILE A 119 -0.60 4.24 -1.87
N ASP A 120 -0.33 4.91 -2.97
CA ASP A 120 -0.08 6.35 -2.97
C ASP A 120 -1.39 7.13 -3.14
N GLU A 121 -1.42 8.36 -2.60
CA GLU A 121 -2.55 9.29 -2.66
C GLU A 121 -3.87 8.73 -2.08
N ILE A 122 -3.78 7.93 -1.01
CA ILE A 122 -4.92 7.23 -0.39
C ILE A 122 -6.06 8.18 0.02
N ASN A 123 -5.76 9.42 0.35
CA ASN A 123 -6.74 10.42 0.78
C ASN A 123 -7.28 11.30 -0.37
N CYS A 124 -6.92 10.99 -1.62
CA CYS A 124 -7.48 11.60 -2.83
C CYS A 124 -8.65 10.79 -3.42
N VAL A 125 -9.05 9.70 -2.78
CA VAL A 125 -10.19 8.88 -3.21
C VAL A 125 -11.53 9.59 -3.03
N SER A 126 -12.51 9.24 -3.89
CA SER A 126 -13.87 9.78 -3.79
C SER A 126 -14.55 9.39 -2.47
N GLU A 127 -15.57 10.18 -2.07
CA GLU A 127 -16.37 9.91 -0.86
C GLU A 127 -16.95 8.51 -0.83
N THR A 128 -17.40 8.04 -1.96
CA THR A 128 -18.03 6.72 -2.09
C THR A 128 -17.06 5.57 -1.89
N LEU A 129 -15.78 5.80 -2.18
CA LEU A 129 -14.74 4.77 -2.13
C LEU A 129 -13.91 4.82 -0.85
N ALA A 130 -13.87 5.96 -0.16
CA ALA A 130 -13.09 6.11 1.06
C ALA A 130 -13.42 5.04 2.13
N PRO A 131 -14.70 4.74 2.45
CA PRO A 131 -15.02 3.69 3.44
C PRO A 131 -14.49 2.32 3.03
N THR A 132 -14.59 1.98 1.75
CA THR A 132 -14.10 0.69 1.21
C THR A 132 -12.59 0.59 1.29
N MET A 133 -11.87 1.68 0.98
CA MET A 133 -10.40 1.72 1.11
C MET A 133 -9.96 1.60 2.55
N LEU A 134 -10.64 2.25 3.48
CA LEU A 134 -10.36 2.13 4.90
C LEU A 134 -10.59 0.72 5.41
N GLN A 135 -11.68 0.08 5.00
CA GLN A 135 -11.95 -1.32 5.29
C GLN A 135 -10.84 -2.22 4.71
N PHE A 136 -10.41 -1.96 3.48
CA PHE A 136 -9.30 -2.69 2.86
C PHE A 136 -7.99 -2.56 3.66
N LEU A 137 -7.64 -1.36 4.09
CA LEU A 137 -6.45 -1.15 4.93
C LEU A 137 -6.53 -1.95 6.23
N GLN A 138 -7.70 -2.02 6.87
CA GLN A 138 -7.90 -2.71 8.14
C GLN A 138 -7.92 -4.22 8.01
N CYS A 139 -8.72 -4.71 7.07
CA CYS A 139 -9.00 -6.14 6.93
C CYS A 139 -8.05 -6.84 5.95
N LYS A 140 -7.31 -6.08 5.13
CA LYS A 140 -6.47 -6.59 4.04
C LYS A 140 -7.26 -7.44 3.03
N THR A 141 -8.57 -7.20 2.93
CA THR A 141 -9.48 -7.93 2.04
C THR A 141 -10.30 -6.98 1.19
N PHE A 142 -10.64 -7.41 0.00
CA PHE A 142 -11.58 -6.73 -0.88
C PHE A 142 -12.56 -7.77 -1.45
N GLY A 143 -13.83 -7.70 -1.04
CA GLY A 143 -14.80 -8.75 -1.32
C GLY A 143 -14.33 -10.11 -0.77
N ASN A 144 -14.25 -11.09 -1.63
CA ASN A 144 -13.81 -12.44 -1.29
C ASN A 144 -12.29 -12.65 -1.43
N GLN A 145 -11.55 -11.63 -1.84
CA GLN A 145 -10.11 -11.71 -2.08
C GLN A 145 -9.34 -11.09 -0.92
N ALA A 146 -8.23 -11.73 -0.55
CA ALA A 146 -7.35 -11.25 0.50
C ALA A 146 -5.95 -10.95 -0.03
N VAL A 147 -5.30 -9.96 0.54
CA VAL A 147 -3.87 -9.75 0.35
C VAL A 147 -3.14 -10.95 0.97
N PRO A 148 -2.22 -11.60 0.25
CA PRO A 148 -1.49 -12.77 0.77
C PRO A 148 -0.76 -12.44 2.08
N ALA A 149 -0.63 -13.45 2.95
CA ALA A 149 0.22 -13.36 4.11
C ALA A 149 1.67 -13.05 3.69
N GLY A 150 2.37 -12.23 4.47
CA GLY A 150 3.71 -11.76 4.10
C GLY A 150 3.72 -10.43 3.33
N TRP A 151 2.57 -9.83 3.06
CA TRP A 151 2.47 -8.50 2.45
C TRP A 151 2.11 -7.44 3.48
N VAL A 152 2.98 -6.43 3.59
CA VAL A 152 2.80 -5.28 4.49
C VAL A 152 2.18 -4.14 3.70
N ILE A 153 1.08 -3.58 4.21
CA ILE A 153 0.43 -2.44 3.55
C ILE A 153 1.03 -1.14 4.07
N VAL A 154 1.47 -0.30 3.15
CA VAL A 154 1.92 1.07 3.40
C VAL A 154 1.10 1.99 2.51
N ALA A 155 0.39 2.92 3.11
CA ALA A 155 -0.35 3.95 2.40
C ALA A 155 0.35 5.30 2.52
N ALA A 156 0.21 6.16 1.52
CA ALA A 156 0.69 7.53 1.57
C ALA A 156 -0.40 8.52 1.22
N GLY A 157 -0.36 9.67 1.85
CA GLY A 157 -1.27 10.78 1.59
C GLY A 157 -0.57 12.12 1.72
N ASN A 158 -1.23 13.16 1.23
CA ASN A 158 -0.79 14.53 1.36
C ASN A 158 -1.68 15.26 2.37
N PRO A 159 -1.14 16.12 3.23
CA PRO A 159 -1.96 16.94 4.12
C PRO A 159 -2.91 17.87 3.34
N PRO A 160 -4.09 18.22 3.92
CA PRO A 160 -5.09 19.07 3.25
C PRO A 160 -4.56 20.44 2.81
N GLU A 161 -3.53 20.93 3.46
CA GLU A 161 -2.86 22.19 3.15
C GLU A 161 -2.26 22.23 1.73
N TYR A 162 -1.90 21.06 1.21
CA TYR A 162 -1.26 20.92 -0.12
C TYR A 162 -2.24 20.51 -1.23
N ASN A 163 -3.42 20.03 -0.87
CA ASN A 163 -4.43 19.62 -1.85
C ASN A 163 -5.84 19.77 -1.28
N LYS A 164 -6.63 20.69 -1.85
CA LYS A 164 -8.01 20.97 -1.42
C LYS A 164 -8.98 19.80 -1.64
N SER A 165 -8.62 18.85 -2.48
CA SER A 165 -9.43 17.65 -2.74
C SER A 165 -9.17 16.53 -1.74
N VAL A 166 -8.23 16.73 -0.82
CA VAL A 166 -7.85 15.77 0.19
C VAL A 166 -8.81 15.81 1.37
N ARG A 167 -9.11 14.65 1.91
CA ARG A 167 -9.93 14.49 3.10
C ARG A 167 -9.08 14.06 4.29
N ASP A 168 -9.46 14.55 5.43
CA ASP A 168 -8.94 14.04 6.70
C ASP A 168 -9.56 12.69 7.01
N PHE A 169 -8.74 11.79 7.50
CA PHE A 169 -9.21 10.53 8.06
C PHE A 169 -9.85 10.78 9.42
N ASP A 170 -10.94 10.08 9.70
CA ASP A 170 -11.57 10.13 11.01
C ASP A 170 -10.66 9.49 12.09
N ILE A 171 -10.92 9.84 13.33
CA ILE A 171 -10.14 9.38 14.49
C ILE A 171 -10.18 7.86 14.60
N VAL A 172 -11.31 7.23 14.29
CA VAL A 172 -11.47 5.77 14.35
C VAL A 172 -10.58 5.05 13.34
N THR A 173 -10.37 5.67 12.19
CA THR A 173 -9.44 5.16 11.17
C THR A 173 -8.00 5.32 11.60
N LEU A 174 -7.65 6.48 12.15
CA LEU A 174 -6.28 6.77 12.59
C LEU A 174 -5.83 5.83 13.72
N ASP A 175 -6.72 5.40 14.59
CA ASP A 175 -6.42 4.44 15.66
C ASP A 175 -6.01 3.05 15.14
N ARG A 176 -6.41 2.71 13.91
CA ARG A 176 -6.16 1.39 13.30
C ARG A 176 -4.96 1.37 12.37
N VAL A 177 -4.40 2.52 12.05
CA VAL A 177 -3.20 2.65 11.23
C VAL A 177 -2.04 3.19 12.07
N ARG A 178 -0.81 2.94 11.63
CA ARG A 178 0.38 3.56 12.21
C ARG A 178 0.71 4.81 11.40
N ARG A 179 0.23 5.98 11.85
CA ARG A 179 0.49 7.24 11.18
C ARG A 179 1.92 7.72 11.44
N MET A 180 2.57 8.17 10.38
CA MET A 180 3.90 8.79 10.37
C MET A 180 3.81 10.12 9.62
N ASP A 181 3.98 11.23 10.33
CA ASP A 181 4.01 12.57 9.74
C ASP A 181 5.43 12.90 9.31
N ILE A 182 5.62 13.12 7.99
CA ILE A 182 6.91 13.38 7.37
C ILE A 182 7.02 14.86 7.08
N GLU A 183 8.12 15.46 7.53
CA GLU A 183 8.43 16.86 7.32
C GLU A 183 9.66 17.01 6.40
N PRO A 184 9.70 18.05 5.57
CA PRO A 184 10.87 18.37 4.76
C PRO A 184 12.10 18.63 5.65
N ASP A 185 13.23 18.04 5.29
CA ASP A 185 14.50 18.20 5.98
C ASP A 185 15.58 18.47 4.93
N LEU A 186 16.03 19.72 4.85
CA LEU A 186 17.00 20.16 3.84
C LEU A 186 18.37 19.44 3.93
N PRO A 187 18.96 19.21 5.10
CA PRO A 187 20.15 18.39 5.26
C PRO A 187 19.99 17.00 4.65
N VAL A 188 18.93 16.29 5.01
CA VAL A 188 18.64 14.93 4.50
C VAL A 188 18.43 14.95 2.99
N TRP A 189 17.76 15.96 2.45
CA TRP A 189 17.57 16.11 1.02
C TRP A 189 18.91 16.32 0.28
N LYS A 190 19.82 17.13 0.85
CA LYS A 190 21.16 17.35 0.27
C LYS A 190 21.97 16.06 0.25
N ASP A 191 21.97 15.29 1.34
CA ASP A 191 22.64 14.00 1.42
C ASP A 191 22.13 13.04 0.34
N TYR A 192 20.81 13.04 0.11
CA TYR A 192 20.18 12.25 -0.95
C TYR A 192 20.57 12.71 -2.36
N ALA A 193 20.57 14.02 -2.61
CA ALA A 193 20.87 14.59 -3.91
C ALA A 193 22.34 14.38 -4.35
N VAL A 194 23.24 14.21 -3.41
CA VAL A 194 24.68 13.97 -3.67
C VAL A 194 24.98 12.47 -3.90
N GLN A 195 24.08 11.55 -3.49
CA GLN A 195 24.27 10.15 -3.78
C GLN A 195 24.19 9.89 -5.30
N PRO A 196 25.22 9.24 -5.91
CA PRO A 196 25.17 8.95 -7.34
C PRO A 196 23.93 8.09 -7.61
N ILE A 197 23.12 8.54 -8.57
CA ILE A 197 21.97 7.75 -9.07
C ILE A 197 22.59 6.47 -9.65
N SER A 198 22.55 5.39 -8.91
CA SER A 198 22.90 4.07 -9.40
C SER A 198 21.85 3.71 -10.46
N THR A 199 22.15 4.04 -11.70
CA THR A 199 21.43 3.60 -12.88
C THR A 199 21.64 2.10 -13.05
N ALA A 200 20.90 1.31 -12.31
CA ALA A 200 20.65 -0.08 -12.67
C ALA A 200 19.44 -0.12 -13.61
N ARG A 201 19.67 0.31 -14.87
CA ARG A 201 18.90 -0.17 -16.01
C ARG A 201 19.55 -1.48 -16.44
N SER A 202 18.89 -2.56 -16.22
CA SER A 202 19.04 -3.81 -16.98
C SER A 202 17.76 -4.64 -16.82
#